data_317ce906e649f252f95c3ba07a6c2176
#
_entry.id   317ce906e649f252f95c3ba07a6c2176
#
_cell.length_a   1.000
_cell.length_b   1.000
_cell.length_c   1.000
_cell.angle_alpha   90.00
_cell.angle_beta   90.00
_cell.angle_gamma   90.00
#
_symmetry.space_group_name_H-M   'P 1'
#
loop_
_entity.id
_entity.type
_entity.pdbx_description
1 polymer ?
#
loop_
_entity_poly.entity_id
_entity_poly.type
_entity_poly.pdbx_seq_one_letter_code
_entity_poly.pdbx_strand_id
1 'polypeptide(L)'
;MKRLRTFGIALIVLLAGLTTLPYLIDIPKGADAEPATLLATAAAPGARLITADGVQSVVAEAGDPRDPVLLLIHGFGGSTYGYRNVMAPLAARGWHVIAIDLPGFGLSEKSWGRDYSHKAQAAFALAVLDQLNVDRAVLLGHSMGGNVISWMLALAPERVAGLAYIDAAVAQPKSGVSSSPSTTAALLDVPPIRRIARIVIRNAFSPATFGELLSSAFAVKSAVTPDLVAGYAASSQLRDWDLALLGIVRDGAKNALPAPIEDLTAAAGSPPTLILWGRDDSWVPLTSGEVLREDLPEAAWVVMSGIGHVPFEEDVPGFINAVGGWLDTLR
;
A
#
# COMPACT_ATOMS: atom_id res chain seq x y z
N MET A 1 28.35 48.16 -3.76
CA MET A 1 29.00 47.24 -2.80
C MET A 1 28.27 47.08 -1.49
N LYS A 2 27.85 48.14 -0.74
CA LYS A 2 27.14 48.00 0.56
C LYS A 2 25.81 47.20 0.44
N ARG A 3 24.94 47.47 -0.55
CA ARG A 3 23.68 46.77 -0.74
C ARG A 3 23.86 45.26 -1.02
N LEU A 4 24.92 44.87 -1.77
CA LEU A 4 25.21 43.46 -2.04
C LEU A 4 25.67 42.71 -0.78
N ARG A 5 26.46 43.40 0.07
CA ARG A 5 26.88 42.85 1.38
C ARG A 5 25.69 42.67 2.34
N THR A 6 24.78 43.65 2.40
CA THR A 6 23.58 43.58 3.24
C THR A 6 22.65 42.43 2.77
N PHE A 7 22.46 42.30 1.46
CA PHE A 7 21.69 41.21 0.89
C PHE A 7 22.32 39.83 1.17
N GLY A 8 23.64 39.71 1.05
CA GLY A 8 24.36 38.48 1.38
C GLY A 8 24.25 38.10 2.86
N ILE A 9 24.37 39.07 3.78
CA ILE A 9 24.20 38.80 5.21
C ILE A 9 22.76 38.39 5.53
N ALA A 10 21.76 39.07 4.98
CA ALA A 10 20.34 38.73 5.16
C ALA A 10 20.02 37.32 4.65
N LEU A 11 20.57 36.94 3.51
CA LEU A 11 20.43 35.59 2.96
C LEU A 11 21.09 34.53 3.85
N ILE A 12 22.28 34.78 4.37
CA ILE A 12 22.98 33.88 5.31
C ILE A 12 22.18 33.71 6.59
N VAL A 13 21.65 34.78 7.16
CA VAL A 13 20.84 34.74 8.38
C VAL A 13 19.54 33.97 8.13
N LEU A 14 18.88 34.18 6.97
CA LEU A 14 17.69 33.45 6.56
C LEU A 14 17.99 31.95 6.41
N LEU A 15 19.05 31.59 5.69
CA LEU A 15 19.48 30.21 5.51
C LEU A 15 19.88 29.55 6.83
N ALA A 16 20.60 30.23 7.68
CA ALA A 16 20.91 29.75 9.02
C ALA A 16 19.65 29.55 9.86
N GLY A 17 18.71 30.47 9.80
CA GLY A 17 17.39 30.32 10.45
C GLY A 17 16.64 29.11 9.93
N LEU A 18 16.50 28.95 8.62
CA LEU A 18 15.83 27.81 7.99
C LEU A 18 16.49 26.45 8.33
N THR A 19 17.81 26.44 8.57
CA THR A 19 18.54 25.21 8.90
C THR A 19 18.56 24.91 10.40
N THR A 20 18.44 25.91 11.28
CA THR A 20 18.56 25.72 12.74
C THR A 20 17.21 25.74 13.47
N LEU A 21 16.29 26.65 13.09
CA LEU A 21 14.97 26.77 13.74
C LEU A 21 14.19 25.44 13.86
N PRO A 22 14.16 24.58 12.85
CA PRO A 22 13.47 23.29 12.97
C PRO A 22 14.00 22.42 14.10
N TYR A 23 15.25 22.58 14.50
CA TYR A 23 15.88 21.81 15.58
C TYR A 23 15.60 22.35 16.98
N LEU A 24 15.03 23.55 17.08
CA LEU A 24 14.57 24.13 18.34
C LEU A 24 13.14 23.69 18.69
N ILE A 25 12.44 23.05 17.75
CA ILE A 25 11.08 22.52 17.96
C ILE A 25 11.20 21.01 18.12
N ASP A 26 10.68 20.47 19.22
CA ASP A 26 10.66 19.03 19.43
C ASP A 26 9.70 18.34 18.42
N ILE A 27 10.14 17.20 17.92
CA ILE A 27 9.24 16.32 17.16
C ILE A 27 8.29 15.67 18.18
N PRO A 28 6.96 15.76 18.02
CA PRO A 28 6.04 15.10 18.93
C PRO A 28 6.39 13.62 19.08
N LYS A 29 6.53 13.16 20.31
CA LYS A 29 6.83 11.75 20.60
C LYS A 29 5.62 10.89 20.23
N GLY A 30 5.86 9.76 19.56
CA GLY A 30 4.88 8.70 19.38
C GLY A 30 4.85 7.74 20.56
N ALA A 31 4.02 6.73 20.49
CA ALA A 31 3.97 5.67 21.50
C ALA A 31 5.22 4.77 21.50
N ASP A 32 6.00 4.78 20.40
CA ASP A 32 7.19 3.94 20.20
C ASP A 32 6.93 2.46 20.53
N ALA A 33 5.73 1.98 20.16
CA ALA A 33 5.31 0.61 20.41
C ALA A 33 6.18 -0.39 19.61
N GLU A 34 6.40 -1.54 20.20
CA GLU A 34 7.05 -2.66 19.51
C GLU A 34 6.02 -3.40 18.64
N PRO A 35 6.33 -3.75 17.37
CA PRO A 35 5.40 -4.43 16.46
C PRO A 35 4.75 -5.67 17.08
N ALA A 36 5.52 -6.48 17.81
CA ALA A 36 5.04 -7.71 18.45
C ALA A 36 3.88 -7.48 19.44
N THR A 37 3.84 -6.32 20.09
CA THR A 37 2.79 -5.98 21.08
C THR A 37 1.47 -5.62 20.43
N LEU A 38 1.48 -5.26 19.15
CA LEU A 38 0.32 -4.81 18.38
C LEU A 38 -0.26 -5.93 17.48
N LEU A 39 0.43 -7.05 17.30
CA LEU A 39 0.00 -8.12 16.38
C LEU A 39 -1.46 -8.57 16.64
N ALA A 40 -1.84 -8.77 17.89
CA ALA A 40 -3.18 -9.28 18.22
C ALA A 40 -4.32 -8.29 17.92
N THR A 41 -4.03 -6.99 17.82
CA THR A 41 -5.05 -5.93 17.68
C THR A 41 -4.98 -5.20 16.35
N ALA A 42 -3.86 -5.30 15.66
CA ALA A 42 -3.56 -4.49 14.47
C ALA A 42 -3.08 -5.30 13.25
N ALA A 43 -3.21 -6.63 13.31
CA ALA A 43 -2.95 -7.52 12.19
C ALA A 43 -4.10 -8.51 12.01
N ALA A 44 -4.12 -9.24 10.89
CA ALA A 44 -5.08 -10.32 10.68
C ALA A 44 -4.79 -11.51 11.61
N PRO A 45 -5.78 -12.35 11.91
CA PRO A 45 -5.57 -13.61 12.65
C PRO A 45 -4.50 -14.47 11.98
N GLY A 46 -3.68 -15.15 12.79
CA GLY A 46 -2.56 -15.95 12.28
C GLY A 46 -1.31 -15.13 11.92
N ALA A 47 -1.31 -13.83 12.22
CA ALA A 47 -0.18 -12.95 11.93
C ALA A 47 1.04 -13.25 12.81
N ARG A 48 2.21 -13.18 12.20
CA ARG A 48 3.52 -13.29 12.85
C ARG A 48 4.54 -12.36 12.20
N LEU A 49 5.58 -12.05 12.92
CA LEU A 49 6.73 -11.34 12.37
C LEU A 49 7.54 -12.26 11.45
N ILE A 50 8.02 -11.70 10.35
CA ILE A 50 8.91 -12.33 9.39
C ILE A 50 10.03 -11.35 9.04
N THR A 51 11.18 -11.86 8.64
CA THR A 51 12.25 -11.02 8.05
C THR A 51 12.54 -11.52 6.65
N ALA A 52 12.21 -10.74 5.63
CA ALA A 52 12.48 -11.03 4.24
C ALA A 52 13.26 -9.86 3.62
N ASP A 53 14.25 -10.13 2.80
CA ASP A 53 15.14 -9.13 2.19
C ASP A 53 15.69 -8.11 3.22
N GLY A 54 16.03 -8.58 4.42
CA GLY A 54 16.55 -7.76 5.52
C GLY A 54 15.52 -6.81 6.15
N VAL A 55 14.22 -6.94 5.83
CA VAL A 55 13.12 -6.13 6.36
C VAL A 55 12.29 -6.95 7.33
N GLN A 56 12.11 -6.46 8.55
CA GLN A 56 11.11 -7.01 9.45
C GLN A 56 9.71 -6.57 9.02
N SER A 57 8.82 -7.52 8.85
CA SER A 57 7.43 -7.27 8.46
C SER A 57 6.48 -8.26 9.12
N VAL A 58 5.19 -8.18 8.75
CA VAL A 58 4.15 -9.10 9.19
C VAL A 58 3.66 -9.92 8.03
N VAL A 59 3.50 -11.20 8.26
CA VAL A 59 2.76 -12.13 7.42
C VAL A 59 1.61 -12.73 8.25
N ALA A 60 0.43 -12.80 7.64
CA ALA A 60 -0.71 -13.54 8.19
C ALA A 60 -1.08 -14.66 7.22
N GLU A 61 -1.37 -15.84 7.74
CA GLU A 61 -1.66 -17.04 6.93
C GLU A 61 -2.96 -17.70 7.41
N ALA A 62 -3.76 -18.20 6.46
CA ALA A 62 -4.95 -18.99 6.73
C ALA A 62 -5.13 -20.07 5.67
N GLY A 63 -5.62 -21.24 6.06
CA GLY A 63 -5.81 -22.40 5.16
C GLY A 63 -4.69 -23.44 5.27
N ASP A 64 -4.77 -24.45 4.41
CA ASP A 64 -3.77 -25.52 4.36
C ASP A 64 -2.56 -25.06 3.51
N PRO A 65 -1.31 -25.12 4.01
CA PRO A 65 -0.13 -24.75 3.22
C PRO A 65 0.08 -25.55 1.93
N ARG A 66 -0.65 -26.67 1.75
CA ARG A 66 -0.61 -27.48 0.53
C ARG A 66 -1.59 -27.00 -0.55
N ASP A 67 -2.51 -26.13 -0.21
CA ASP A 67 -3.47 -25.56 -1.15
C ASP A 67 -2.83 -24.50 -2.05
N PRO A 68 -3.42 -24.20 -3.22
CA PRO A 68 -2.99 -23.10 -4.06
C PRO A 68 -2.95 -21.78 -3.29
N VAL A 69 -1.92 -20.96 -3.55
CA VAL A 69 -1.69 -19.73 -2.79
C VAL A 69 -2.44 -18.55 -3.38
N LEU A 70 -3.12 -17.80 -2.50
CA LEU A 70 -3.67 -16.48 -2.75
C LEU A 70 -2.90 -15.45 -1.89
N LEU A 71 -2.11 -14.58 -2.53
CA LEU A 71 -1.40 -13.49 -1.87
C LEU A 71 -2.21 -12.20 -1.91
N LEU A 72 -2.44 -11.60 -0.75
CA LEU A 72 -3.19 -10.35 -0.58
C LEU A 72 -2.23 -9.18 -0.32
N ILE A 73 -2.25 -8.18 -1.19
CA ILE A 73 -1.42 -6.97 -1.13
C ILE A 73 -2.32 -5.76 -0.89
N HIS A 74 -2.14 -5.12 0.25
CA HIS A 74 -2.95 -3.98 0.67
C HIS A 74 -2.64 -2.67 -0.08
N GLY A 75 -3.55 -1.69 0.02
CA GLY A 75 -3.41 -0.34 -0.48
C GLY A 75 -2.60 0.59 0.44
N PHE A 76 -2.49 1.86 0.03
CA PHE A 76 -1.87 2.91 0.84
C PHE A 76 -2.58 3.06 2.19
N GLY A 77 -1.80 3.11 3.27
CA GLY A 77 -2.34 3.18 4.64
C GLY A 77 -2.97 1.89 5.15
N GLY A 78 -3.06 0.84 4.33
CA GLY A 78 -3.55 -0.48 4.71
C GLY A 78 -2.48 -1.36 5.37
N SER A 79 -2.91 -2.57 5.72
CA SER A 79 -2.08 -3.62 6.31
C SER A 79 -2.81 -4.97 6.20
N THR A 80 -2.21 -6.03 6.73
CA THR A 80 -2.88 -7.33 6.92
C THR A 80 -4.19 -7.22 7.71
N TYR A 81 -4.32 -6.22 8.59
CA TYR A 81 -5.53 -5.98 9.38
C TYR A 81 -6.79 -5.82 8.52
N GLY A 82 -6.69 -5.16 7.37
CA GLY A 82 -7.82 -4.98 6.44
C GLY A 82 -8.41 -6.30 5.94
N TYR A 83 -7.60 -7.35 5.88
CA TYR A 83 -8.02 -8.65 5.36
C TYR A 83 -8.52 -9.62 6.45
N ARG A 84 -8.58 -9.19 7.73
CA ARG A 84 -8.92 -10.05 8.89
C ARG A 84 -10.24 -10.80 8.75
N ASN A 85 -11.23 -10.19 8.06
CA ASN A 85 -12.57 -10.76 7.90
C ASN A 85 -12.73 -11.66 6.67
N VAL A 86 -11.78 -11.60 5.70
CA VAL A 86 -11.89 -12.31 4.42
C VAL A 86 -10.93 -13.49 4.30
N MET A 87 -9.82 -13.52 5.05
CA MET A 87 -8.82 -14.59 4.94
C MET A 87 -9.40 -15.97 5.26
N ALA A 88 -10.06 -16.15 6.40
CA ALA A 88 -10.62 -17.44 6.79
C ALA A 88 -11.74 -17.93 5.85
N PRO A 89 -12.71 -17.09 5.42
CA PRO A 89 -13.68 -17.49 4.41
C PRO A 89 -13.08 -17.89 3.05
N LEU A 90 -12.03 -17.19 2.57
CA LEU A 90 -11.32 -17.57 1.34
C LEU A 90 -10.54 -18.88 1.52
N ALA A 91 -9.91 -19.07 2.68
CA ALA A 91 -9.23 -20.30 3.03
C ALA A 91 -10.18 -21.50 3.10
N ALA A 92 -11.41 -21.31 3.59
CA ALA A 92 -12.44 -22.34 3.62
C ALA A 92 -12.87 -22.81 2.22
N ARG A 93 -12.52 -22.05 1.17
CA ARG A 93 -12.70 -22.47 -0.24
C ARG A 93 -11.51 -23.28 -0.78
N GLY A 94 -10.53 -23.65 0.08
CA GLY A 94 -9.36 -24.45 -0.27
C GLY A 94 -8.24 -23.62 -0.91
N TRP A 95 -8.00 -22.44 -0.36
CA TRP A 95 -6.86 -21.60 -0.69
C TRP A 95 -5.94 -21.44 0.52
N HIS A 96 -4.63 -21.50 0.31
CA HIS A 96 -3.67 -20.98 1.28
C HIS A 96 -3.59 -19.47 1.11
N VAL A 97 -4.26 -18.74 1.98
CA VAL A 97 -4.37 -17.27 1.91
C VAL A 97 -3.25 -16.65 2.72
N ILE A 98 -2.44 -15.84 2.07
CA ILE A 98 -1.32 -15.12 2.67
C ILE A 98 -1.58 -13.62 2.51
N ALA A 99 -1.49 -12.86 3.61
CA ALA A 99 -1.47 -11.40 3.57
C ALA A 99 -0.16 -10.89 4.16
N ILE A 100 0.38 -9.80 3.63
CA ILE A 100 1.65 -9.22 4.08
C ILE A 100 1.50 -7.73 4.35
N ASP A 101 2.23 -7.22 5.35
CA ASP A 101 2.44 -5.78 5.49
C ASP A 101 3.62 -5.37 4.62
N LEU A 102 3.38 -4.49 3.65
CA LEU A 102 4.46 -3.94 2.82
C LEU A 102 5.42 -3.06 3.66
N PRO A 103 6.72 -2.99 3.32
CA PRO A 103 7.65 -2.07 3.97
C PRO A 103 7.10 -0.65 4.12
N GLY A 104 7.18 -0.11 5.33
CA GLY A 104 6.66 1.22 5.64
C GLY A 104 5.18 1.27 6.05
N PHE A 105 4.42 0.19 5.87
CA PHE A 105 2.99 0.09 6.21
C PHE A 105 2.74 -0.88 7.37
N GLY A 106 1.52 -0.92 7.87
CA GLY A 106 1.10 -1.82 8.93
C GLY A 106 2.08 -1.85 10.10
N LEU A 107 2.46 -3.03 10.54
CA LEU A 107 3.47 -3.24 11.58
C LEU A 107 4.87 -3.57 11.03
N SER A 108 5.07 -3.45 9.71
CA SER A 108 6.37 -3.58 9.07
C SER A 108 7.34 -2.47 9.50
N GLU A 109 8.63 -2.71 9.33
CA GLU A 109 9.72 -1.76 9.60
C GLU A 109 9.48 -0.38 8.96
N LYS A 110 9.80 0.66 9.70
CA LYS A 110 9.71 2.06 9.32
C LYS A 110 11.11 2.67 9.32
N SER A 111 11.64 3.00 8.15
CA SER A 111 12.99 3.60 8.08
C SER A 111 13.06 4.68 7.01
N TRP A 112 13.93 5.69 7.25
CA TRP A 112 14.30 6.63 6.20
C TRP A 112 15.42 6.03 5.34
N GLY A 113 15.40 6.34 4.03
CA GLY A 113 16.47 5.91 3.10
C GLY A 113 16.18 4.59 2.38
N ARG A 114 15.14 3.85 2.78
CA ARG A 114 14.64 2.72 2.01
C ARG A 114 13.96 3.22 0.73
N ASP A 115 14.04 2.44 -0.33
CA ASP A 115 13.22 2.63 -1.53
C ASP A 115 11.81 2.07 -1.27
N TYR A 116 10.82 2.95 -1.33
CA TYR A 116 9.39 2.63 -1.16
C TYR A 116 8.63 2.64 -2.49
N SER A 117 9.33 2.65 -3.63
CA SER A 117 8.67 2.51 -4.93
C SER A 117 7.90 1.20 -5.03
N HIS A 118 6.85 1.16 -5.85
CA HIS A 118 6.06 -0.06 -6.03
C HIS A 118 6.89 -1.21 -6.60
N LYS A 119 7.94 -0.91 -7.38
CA LYS A 119 8.92 -1.91 -7.79
C LYS A 119 9.65 -2.55 -6.61
N ALA A 120 10.10 -1.74 -5.64
CA ALA A 120 10.77 -2.24 -4.44
C ALA A 120 9.80 -3.01 -3.53
N GLN A 121 8.54 -2.55 -3.42
CA GLN A 121 7.48 -3.26 -2.71
C GLN A 121 7.18 -4.64 -3.34
N ALA A 122 7.14 -4.71 -4.67
CA ALA A 122 6.96 -5.95 -5.42
C ALA A 122 8.13 -6.93 -5.21
N ALA A 123 9.37 -6.44 -5.26
CA ALA A 123 10.55 -7.25 -4.99
C ALA A 123 10.52 -7.81 -3.55
N PHE A 124 10.11 -7.01 -2.57
CA PHE A 124 9.91 -7.47 -1.20
C PHE A 124 8.82 -8.56 -1.12
N ALA A 125 7.68 -8.38 -1.77
CA ALA A 125 6.60 -9.37 -1.78
C ALA A 125 7.06 -10.71 -2.40
N LEU A 126 7.85 -10.67 -3.47
CA LEU A 126 8.49 -11.86 -4.05
C LEU A 126 9.46 -12.53 -3.06
N ALA A 127 10.27 -11.75 -2.34
CA ALA A 127 11.18 -12.29 -1.32
C ALA A 127 10.42 -12.93 -0.14
N VAL A 128 9.23 -12.43 0.21
CA VAL A 128 8.35 -13.10 1.19
C VAL A 128 7.87 -14.44 0.65
N LEU A 129 7.43 -14.52 -0.60
CA LEU A 129 7.04 -15.79 -1.22
C LEU A 129 8.19 -16.79 -1.23
N ASP A 130 9.41 -16.34 -1.54
CA ASP A 130 10.61 -17.20 -1.51
C ASP A 130 10.86 -17.76 -0.11
N GLN A 131 10.75 -16.93 0.93
CA GLN A 131 10.95 -17.35 2.31
C GLN A 131 9.87 -18.33 2.80
N LEU A 132 8.66 -18.24 2.23
CA LEU A 132 7.57 -19.16 2.52
C LEU A 132 7.59 -20.40 1.63
N ASN A 133 8.59 -20.55 0.75
CA ASN A 133 8.70 -21.62 -0.24
C ASN A 133 7.46 -21.71 -1.16
N VAL A 134 6.94 -20.56 -1.58
CA VAL A 134 5.81 -20.45 -2.50
C VAL A 134 6.35 -20.15 -3.89
N ASP A 135 6.27 -21.09 -4.80
CA ASP A 135 6.77 -20.95 -6.18
C ASP A 135 5.86 -20.05 -7.02
N ARG A 136 4.54 -20.13 -6.83
CA ARG A 136 3.55 -19.44 -7.65
C ARG A 136 2.29 -19.10 -6.84
N ALA A 137 1.70 -17.92 -7.09
CA ALA A 137 0.51 -17.46 -6.38
C ALA A 137 -0.46 -16.70 -7.30
N VAL A 138 -1.74 -16.75 -6.99
CA VAL A 138 -2.71 -15.75 -7.42
C VAL A 138 -2.48 -14.50 -6.59
N LEU A 139 -2.36 -13.35 -7.24
CA LEU A 139 -2.07 -12.08 -6.59
C LEU A 139 -3.32 -11.21 -6.54
N LEU A 140 -3.74 -10.81 -5.35
CA LEU A 140 -4.82 -9.85 -5.16
C LEU A 140 -4.23 -8.55 -4.66
N GLY A 141 -4.41 -7.47 -5.42
CA GLY A 141 -3.91 -6.14 -5.07
C GLY A 141 -5.04 -5.12 -4.93
N HIS A 142 -5.15 -4.55 -3.73
CA HIS A 142 -6.09 -3.48 -3.45
C HIS A 142 -5.44 -2.10 -3.66
N SER A 143 -6.11 -1.18 -4.36
CA SER A 143 -5.66 0.21 -4.53
C SER A 143 -4.21 0.28 -5.02
N MET A 144 -3.30 0.92 -4.26
CA MET A 144 -1.85 0.90 -4.50
C MET A 144 -1.29 -0.52 -4.72
N GLY A 145 -1.83 -1.52 -4.00
CA GLY A 145 -1.45 -2.92 -4.13
C GLY A 145 -1.68 -3.47 -5.55
N GLY A 146 -2.64 -2.93 -6.30
CA GLY A 146 -2.84 -3.26 -7.70
C GLY A 146 -1.62 -2.95 -8.56
N ASN A 147 -0.98 -1.80 -8.34
CA ASN A 147 0.27 -1.48 -9.04
C ASN A 147 1.45 -2.34 -8.55
N VAL A 148 1.45 -2.73 -7.26
CA VAL A 148 2.49 -3.63 -6.73
C VAL A 148 2.41 -5.00 -7.38
N ILE A 149 1.21 -5.61 -7.52
CA ILE A 149 1.06 -6.90 -8.22
C ILE A 149 1.40 -6.79 -9.71
N SER A 150 1.13 -5.64 -10.35
CA SER A 150 1.56 -5.40 -11.73
C SER A 150 3.10 -5.35 -11.86
N TRP A 151 3.79 -4.78 -10.86
CA TRP A 151 5.25 -4.85 -10.79
C TRP A 151 5.76 -6.26 -10.49
N MET A 152 5.06 -7.05 -9.66
CA MET A 152 5.40 -8.47 -9.46
C MET A 152 5.31 -9.25 -10.78
N LEU A 153 4.26 -9.01 -11.58
CA LEU A 153 4.11 -9.58 -12.92
C LEU A 153 5.26 -9.17 -13.83
N ALA A 154 5.67 -7.90 -13.80
CA ALA A 154 6.78 -7.41 -14.63
C ALA A 154 8.15 -7.98 -14.21
N LEU A 155 8.35 -8.27 -12.93
CA LEU A 155 9.63 -8.77 -12.39
C LEU A 155 9.76 -10.28 -12.50
N ALA A 156 8.66 -11.04 -12.32
CA ALA A 156 8.67 -12.50 -12.23
C ALA A 156 7.33 -13.07 -12.75
N PRO A 157 7.04 -12.98 -14.06
CA PRO A 157 5.77 -13.42 -14.62
C PRO A 157 5.46 -14.90 -14.36
N GLU A 158 6.47 -15.75 -14.28
CA GLU A 158 6.35 -17.18 -13.96
C GLU A 158 5.79 -17.45 -12.55
N ARG A 159 5.93 -16.48 -11.65
CA ARG A 159 5.45 -16.57 -10.26
C ARG A 159 3.95 -16.24 -10.12
N VAL A 160 3.31 -15.74 -11.20
CA VAL A 160 1.93 -15.24 -11.18
C VAL A 160 0.97 -16.27 -11.76
N ALA A 161 0.07 -16.80 -10.93
CA ALA A 161 -0.96 -17.76 -11.32
C ALA A 161 -2.25 -17.09 -11.81
N GLY A 162 -2.51 -15.86 -11.37
CA GLY A 162 -3.66 -15.04 -11.72
C GLY A 162 -3.55 -13.68 -11.04
N LEU A 163 -4.35 -12.71 -11.47
CA LEU A 163 -4.36 -11.34 -10.98
C LEU A 163 -5.78 -10.94 -10.56
N ALA A 164 -5.92 -10.34 -9.39
CA ALA A 164 -7.17 -9.73 -8.95
C ALA A 164 -6.91 -8.27 -8.57
N TYR A 165 -7.44 -7.36 -9.35
CA TYR A 165 -7.38 -5.92 -9.14
C TYR A 165 -8.64 -5.47 -8.39
N ILE A 166 -8.47 -4.97 -7.17
CA ILE A 166 -9.54 -4.52 -6.30
C ILE A 166 -9.41 -3.01 -6.11
N ASP A 167 -10.33 -2.23 -6.69
CA ASP A 167 -10.29 -0.76 -6.63
C ASP A 167 -8.87 -0.21 -6.91
N ALA A 168 -8.21 -0.74 -7.92
CA ALA A 168 -6.77 -0.71 -8.08
C ALA A 168 -6.26 0.60 -8.73
N ALA A 169 -5.18 1.13 -8.19
CA ALA A 169 -4.47 2.27 -8.76
C ALA A 169 -3.26 1.79 -9.58
N VAL A 170 -3.47 1.47 -10.86
CA VAL A 170 -2.42 1.02 -11.78
C VAL A 170 -1.76 2.22 -12.46
N ALA A 171 -0.46 2.40 -12.23
CA ALA A 171 0.31 3.52 -12.77
C ALA A 171 0.91 3.17 -14.13
N GLN A 172 0.13 3.34 -15.20
CA GLN A 172 0.57 3.14 -16.58
C GLN A 172 1.80 3.98 -16.94
N PRO A 173 2.64 3.53 -17.89
CA PRO A 173 3.74 4.34 -18.38
C PRO A 173 3.23 5.66 -18.98
N LYS A 174 3.83 6.77 -18.57
CA LYS A 174 3.47 8.07 -19.13
C LYS A 174 4.15 8.24 -20.49
N SER A 175 3.37 8.33 -21.56
CA SER A 175 3.89 8.63 -22.89
C SER A 175 4.62 9.97 -22.87
N GLY A 176 5.93 9.95 -23.16
CA GLY A 176 6.74 11.16 -23.38
C GLY A 176 7.15 11.97 -22.14
N VAL A 177 6.83 11.51 -20.92
CA VAL A 177 7.28 12.18 -19.71
C VAL A 177 8.37 11.36 -19.03
N SER A 178 9.58 11.89 -19.01
CA SER A 178 10.66 11.37 -18.16
C SER A 178 10.17 11.38 -16.71
N SER A 179 10.30 10.24 -16.02
CA SER A 179 10.00 10.09 -14.59
C SER A 179 11.06 10.80 -13.73
N SER A 180 11.30 12.09 -14.01
CA SER A 180 12.15 12.89 -13.13
C SER A 180 11.51 12.98 -11.76
N PRO A 181 12.27 12.77 -10.68
CA PRO A 181 11.76 12.98 -9.33
C PRO A 181 11.10 14.36 -9.26
N SER A 182 9.90 14.43 -8.70
CA SER A 182 9.29 15.73 -8.41
C SER A 182 10.31 16.53 -7.58
N THR A 183 10.62 17.76 -8.02
CA THR A 183 11.57 18.65 -7.32
C THR A 183 11.15 18.81 -5.85
N THR A 184 9.84 18.78 -5.57
CA THR A 184 9.27 18.85 -4.23
C THR A 184 9.60 17.59 -3.41
N ALA A 185 9.54 16.40 -4.01
CA ALA A 185 9.88 15.16 -3.32
C ALA A 185 11.37 15.09 -2.95
N ALA A 186 12.26 15.58 -3.83
CA ALA A 186 13.69 15.67 -3.58
C ALA A 186 14.04 16.61 -2.39
N LEU A 187 13.19 17.60 -2.09
CA LEU A 187 13.38 18.47 -0.93
C LEU A 187 13.29 17.71 0.40
N LEU A 188 12.59 16.57 0.44
CA LEU A 188 12.52 15.73 1.64
C LEU A 188 13.87 15.10 2.02
N ASP A 189 14.82 15.01 1.08
CA ASP A 189 16.18 14.56 1.38
C ASP A 189 17.01 15.61 2.15
N VAL A 190 16.56 16.87 2.17
CA VAL A 190 17.19 17.94 2.94
C VAL A 190 16.76 17.83 4.41
N PRO A 191 17.68 17.55 5.37
CA PRO A 191 17.34 17.22 6.75
C PRO A 191 16.44 18.24 7.47
N PRO A 192 16.68 19.58 7.40
CA PRO A 192 15.77 20.55 8.01
C PRO A 192 14.35 20.51 7.46
N ILE A 193 14.20 20.33 6.14
CA ILE A 193 12.88 20.26 5.47
C ILE A 193 12.16 18.98 5.90
N ARG A 194 12.84 17.84 5.88
CA ARG A 194 12.31 16.59 6.39
C ARG A 194 11.87 16.70 7.85
N ARG A 195 12.65 17.39 8.71
CA ARG A 195 12.27 17.60 10.10
C ARG A 195 10.99 18.42 10.23
N ILE A 196 10.82 19.49 9.45
CA ILE A 196 9.59 20.27 9.40
C ILE A 196 8.42 19.39 8.98
N ALA A 197 8.59 18.60 7.90
CA ALA A 197 7.55 17.69 7.41
C ALA A 197 7.14 16.67 8.50
N ARG A 198 8.09 16.11 9.28
CA ARG A 198 7.80 15.23 10.42
C ARG A 198 6.96 15.94 11.48
N ILE A 199 7.32 17.15 11.86
CA ILE A 199 6.57 17.95 12.85
C ILE A 199 5.15 18.20 12.35
N VAL A 200 4.99 18.60 11.11
CA VAL A 200 3.66 18.87 10.49
C VAL A 200 2.81 17.60 10.49
N ILE A 201 3.34 16.49 9.98
CA ILE A 201 2.61 15.23 9.88
C ILE A 201 2.19 14.75 11.27
N ARG A 202 3.11 14.71 12.24
CA ARG A 202 2.80 14.23 13.60
C ARG A 202 1.77 15.09 14.33
N ASN A 203 1.67 16.38 14.01
CA ASN A 203 0.62 17.24 14.56
C ASN A 203 -0.70 17.12 13.80
N ALA A 204 -0.66 16.84 12.49
CA ALA A 204 -1.85 16.69 11.68
C ALA A 204 -2.55 15.34 11.85
N PHE A 205 -1.78 14.27 12.09
CA PHE A 205 -2.33 12.92 12.27
C PHE A 205 -2.76 12.69 13.73
N SER A 206 -4.00 13.07 14.01
CA SER A 206 -4.71 12.65 15.23
C SER A 206 -5.60 11.42 14.92
N PRO A 207 -6.03 10.65 15.93
CA PRO A 207 -7.02 9.58 15.74
C PRO A 207 -8.30 10.07 15.04
N ALA A 208 -8.75 11.29 15.34
CA ALA A 208 -9.92 11.90 14.71
C ALA A 208 -9.69 12.17 13.21
N THR A 209 -8.57 12.82 12.87
CA THR A 209 -8.21 13.11 11.46
C THR A 209 -8.03 11.81 10.65
N PHE A 210 -7.46 10.79 11.28
CA PHE A 210 -7.32 9.48 10.66
C PHE A 210 -8.68 8.82 10.43
N GLY A 211 -9.60 8.91 11.40
CA GLY A 211 -10.97 8.42 11.28
C GLY A 211 -11.75 9.10 10.15
N GLU A 212 -11.61 10.41 10.00
CA GLU A 212 -12.21 11.16 8.88
C GLU A 212 -11.66 10.71 7.53
N LEU A 213 -10.33 10.54 7.44
CA LEU A 213 -9.68 10.04 6.24
C LEU A 213 -10.18 8.63 5.89
N LEU A 214 -10.18 7.69 6.85
CA LEU A 214 -10.68 6.33 6.64
C LEU A 214 -12.15 6.35 6.22
N SER A 215 -12.96 7.18 6.88
CA SER A 215 -14.40 7.34 6.57
C SER A 215 -14.63 7.81 5.14
N SER A 216 -13.72 8.60 4.56
CA SER A 216 -13.84 9.06 3.18
C SER A 216 -13.68 7.95 2.14
N ALA A 217 -13.05 6.83 2.50
CA ALA A 217 -12.90 5.65 1.64
C ALA A 217 -14.18 4.80 1.55
N PHE A 218 -15.10 4.93 2.52
CA PHE A 218 -16.33 4.14 2.61
C PHE A 218 -17.50 4.83 1.92
N ALA A 219 -18.35 4.09 1.21
CA ALA A 219 -19.64 4.59 0.73
C ALA A 219 -20.57 4.86 1.92
N VAL A 220 -20.65 3.92 2.86
CA VAL A 220 -21.47 4.03 4.08
C VAL A 220 -20.58 4.43 5.26
N LYS A 221 -20.45 5.72 5.50
CA LYS A 221 -19.53 6.28 6.52
C LYS A 221 -19.80 5.79 7.95
N SER A 222 -21.05 5.43 8.28
CA SER A 222 -21.42 4.88 9.58
C SER A 222 -20.89 3.47 9.85
N ALA A 223 -20.37 2.79 8.83
CA ALA A 223 -19.69 1.50 8.97
C ALA A 223 -18.29 1.64 9.61
N VAL A 224 -17.72 2.85 9.61
CA VAL A 224 -16.41 3.12 10.23
C VAL A 224 -16.55 3.29 11.72
N THR A 225 -16.26 2.21 12.45
CA THR A 225 -16.31 2.17 13.92
C THR A 225 -15.00 2.65 14.55
N PRO A 226 -15.01 3.07 15.84
CA PRO A 226 -13.78 3.40 16.56
C PRO A 226 -12.74 2.27 16.58
N ASP A 227 -13.17 1.01 16.67
CA ASP A 227 -12.28 -0.15 16.66
C ASP A 227 -11.62 -0.33 15.29
N LEU A 228 -12.38 -0.11 14.21
CA LEU A 228 -11.84 -0.13 12.86
C LEU A 228 -10.77 0.96 12.68
N VAL A 229 -11.05 2.18 13.13
CA VAL A 229 -10.09 3.30 13.11
C VAL A 229 -8.84 2.95 13.91
N ALA A 230 -8.98 2.39 15.11
CA ALA A 230 -7.87 2.02 15.97
C ALA A 230 -6.97 0.96 15.31
N GLY A 231 -7.55 -0.06 14.67
CA GLY A 231 -6.80 -1.10 13.94
C GLY A 231 -5.98 -0.55 12.78
N TYR A 232 -6.59 0.27 11.94
CA TYR A 232 -5.86 0.90 10.82
C TYR A 232 -4.83 1.93 11.28
N ALA A 233 -5.12 2.70 12.35
CA ALA A 233 -4.21 3.71 12.89
C ALA A 233 -3.05 3.13 13.70
N ALA A 234 -3.05 1.84 14.01
CA ALA A 234 -2.05 1.22 14.89
C ALA A 234 -0.61 1.39 14.39
N SER A 235 -0.41 1.45 13.06
CA SER A 235 0.91 1.72 12.45
C SER A 235 1.51 3.05 12.92
N SER A 236 0.70 4.04 13.28
CA SER A 236 1.15 5.35 13.78
C SER A 236 1.70 5.30 15.21
N GLN A 237 1.53 4.18 15.90
CA GLN A 237 2.12 3.94 17.22
C GLN A 237 3.57 3.47 17.14
N LEU A 238 4.04 3.03 15.98
CA LEU A 238 5.41 2.58 15.78
C LEU A 238 6.37 3.77 15.67
N ARG A 239 7.63 3.54 16.08
CA ARG A 239 8.69 4.51 15.88
C ARG A 239 8.85 4.85 14.39
N ASP A 240 9.10 6.12 14.10
CA ASP A 240 9.44 6.60 12.75
C ASP A 240 8.41 6.33 11.65
N TRP A 241 7.14 6.06 12.01
CA TRP A 241 6.04 5.86 11.05
C TRP A 241 5.91 7.02 10.05
N ASP A 242 6.16 8.24 10.51
CA ASP A 242 6.16 9.47 9.72
C ASP A 242 7.31 9.51 8.70
N LEU A 243 8.46 8.95 9.02
CA LEU A 243 9.60 8.84 8.09
C LEU A 243 9.29 7.87 6.94
N ALA A 244 8.63 6.74 7.23
CA ALA A 244 8.19 5.82 6.19
C ALA A 244 7.18 6.48 5.26
N LEU A 245 6.18 7.19 5.81
CA LEU A 245 5.20 7.94 5.03
C LEU A 245 5.86 8.98 4.11
N LEU A 246 6.82 9.76 4.63
CA LEU A 246 7.58 10.70 3.82
C LEU A 246 8.42 10.02 2.73
N GLY A 247 8.98 8.85 3.02
CA GLY A 247 9.72 8.03 2.05
C GLY A 247 8.80 7.54 0.91
N ILE A 248 7.61 7.09 1.23
CA ILE A 248 6.59 6.65 0.26
C ILE A 248 6.19 7.81 -0.66
N VAL A 249 5.95 9.00 -0.09
CA VAL A 249 5.64 10.21 -0.86
C VAL A 249 6.81 10.61 -1.77
N ARG A 250 8.05 10.56 -1.24
CA ARG A 250 9.27 10.84 -2.02
C ARG A 250 9.39 9.92 -3.24
N ASP A 251 9.09 8.63 -3.08
CA ASP A 251 9.32 7.62 -4.11
C ASP A 251 8.13 7.43 -5.06
N GLY A 252 6.99 8.09 -4.79
CA GLY A 252 5.76 7.99 -5.60
C GLY A 252 5.96 8.28 -7.10
N ALA A 253 6.90 9.16 -7.45
CA ALA A 253 7.21 9.46 -8.86
C ALA A 253 7.85 8.28 -9.63
N LYS A 254 8.34 7.24 -8.92
CA LYS A 254 8.99 6.05 -9.49
C LYS A 254 8.00 4.91 -9.76
N ASN A 255 6.71 5.12 -9.53
CA ASN A 255 5.73 4.03 -9.50
C ASN A 255 5.19 3.62 -10.86
N ALA A 256 5.46 4.39 -11.93
CA ALA A 256 5.02 4.02 -13.29
C ALA A 256 5.56 2.64 -13.70
N LEU A 257 4.69 1.83 -14.30
CA LEU A 257 5.07 0.51 -14.83
C LEU A 257 6.12 0.63 -15.94
N PRO A 258 6.91 -0.42 -16.18
CA PRO A 258 7.96 -0.41 -17.21
C PRO A 258 7.40 -0.53 -18.63
N ALA A 259 6.17 -1.04 -18.78
CA ALA A 259 5.41 -1.17 -20.02
C ALA A 259 3.91 -1.08 -19.70
N PRO A 260 3.05 -0.85 -20.71
CA PRO A 260 1.61 -0.95 -20.57
C PRO A 260 1.17 -2.28 -19.95
N ILE A 261 0.10 -2.28 -19.14
CA ILE A 261 -0.33 -3.48 -18.43
C ILE A 261 -0.78 -4.59 -19.38
N GLU A 262 -1.37 -4.24 -20.50
CA GLU A 262 -1.74 -5.16 -21.55
C GLU A 262 -0.54 -5.90 -22.16
N ASP A 263 0.59 -5.20 -22.35
CA ASP A 263 1.84 -5.79 -22.85
C ASP A 263 2.47 -6.72 -21.81
N LEU A 264 2.45 -6.32 -20.51
CA LEU A 264 2.97 -7.13 -19.41
C LEU A 264 2.16 -8.42 -19.24
N THR A 265 0.84 -8.35 -19.32
CA THR A 265 -0.04 -9.53 -19.21
C THR A 265 0.10 -10.44 -20.41
N ALA A 266 0.18 -9.90 -21.63
CA ALA A 266 0.42 -10.68 -22.84
C ALA A 266 1.76 -11.41 -22.78
N ALA A 267 2.83 -10.73 -22.37
CA ALA A 267 4.17 -11.32 -22.23
C ALA A 267 4.20 -12.44 -21.17
N ALA A 268 3.35 -12.35 -20.15
CA ALA A 268 3.20 -13.36 -19.09
C ALA A 268 2.27 -14.53 -19.47
N GLY A 269 1.77 -14.58 -20.71
CA GLY A 269 0.84 -15.61 -21.17
C GLY A 269 -0.60 -15.38 -20.74
N SER A 270 -1.00 -14.14 -20.51
CA SER A 270 -2.37 -13.70 -20.19
C SER A 270 -2.96 -14.45 -18.98
N PRO A 271 -2.39 -14.32 -17.78
CA PRO A 271 -2.89 -14.99 -16.61
C PRO A 271 -4.37 -14.61 -16.35
N PRO A 272 -5.21 -15.55 -15.87
CA PRO A 272 -6.59 -15.24 -15.50
C PRO A 272 -6.66 -13.99 -14.63
N THR A 273 -7.52 -13.06 -14.99
CA THR A 273 -7.60 -11.76 -14.33
C THR A 273 -9.03 -11.44 -13.88
N LEU A 274 -9.16 -10.90 -12.67
CA LEU A 274 -10.37 -10.29 -12.13
C LEU A 274 -10.13 -8.79 -11.92
N ILE A 275 -11.09 -7.98 -12.33
CA ILE A 275 -11.19 -6.57 -11.98
C ILE A 275 -12.48 -6.39 -11.18
N LEU A 276 -12.37 -6.01 -9.90
CA LEU A 276 -13.50 -5.76 -9.01
C LEU A 276 -13.46 -4.33 -8.52
N TRP A 277 -14.60 -3.65 -8.55
CA TRP A 277 -14.68 -2.23 -8.18
C TRP A 277 -15.92 -1.89 -7.37
N GLY A 278 -15.74 -1.05 -6.34
CA GLY A 278 -16.83 -0.35 -5.70
C GLY A 278 -17.39 0.75 -6.60
N ARG A 279 -18.71 0.74 -6.85
CA ARG A 279 -19.35 1.74 -7.72
C ARG A 279 -19.18 3.15 -7.20
N ASP A 280 -19.18 3.32 -5.87
CA ASP A 280 -19.18 4.60 -5.17
C ASP A 280 -17.79 4.94 -4.61
N ASP A 281 -16.73 4.33 -5.19
CA ASP A 281 -15.34 4.64 -4.82
C ASP A 281 -15.01 6.09 -5.17
N SER A 282 -14.74 6.88 -4.12
CA SER A 282 -14.36 8.30 -4.23
C SER A 282 -12.85 8.54 -4.27
N TRP A 283 -12.03 7.49 -4.01
CA TRP A 283 -10.57 7.57 -4.01
C TRP A 283 -9.97 7.17 -5.36
N VAL A 284 -10.41 6.05 -5.89
CA VAL A 284 -10.05 5.58 -7.23
C VAL A 284 -11.36 5.35 -8.00
N PRO A 285 -11.83 6.34 -8.78
CA PRO A 285 -13.15 6.30 -9.35
C PRO A 285 -13.33 5.11 -10.31
N LEU A 286 -14.56 4.60 -10.42
CA LEU A 286 -14.94 3.47 -11.27
C LEU A 286 -14.40 3.60 -12.71
N THR A 287 -14.30 4.83 -13.24
CA THR A 287 -13.73 5.09 -14.55
C THR A 287 -12.28 4.61 -14.70
N SER A 288 -11.52 4.56 -13.60
CA SER A 288 -10.17 3.97 -13.63
C SER A 288 -10.22 2.44 -13.84
N GLY A 289 -11.22 1.78 -13.26
CA GLY A 289 -11.47 0.36 -13.49
C GLY A 289 -11.98 0.08 -14.89
N GLU A 290 -12.79 0.96 -15.46
CA GLU A 290 -13.27 0.86 -16.85
C GLU A 290 -12.09 0.96 -17.84
N VAL A 291 -11.15 1.89 -17.63
CA VAL A 291 -9.91 1.97 -18.41
C VAL A 291 -9.07 0.70 -18.26
N LEU A 292 -8.88 0.21 -17.03
CA LEU A 292 -8.14 -1.05 -16.82
C LEU A 292 -8.81 -2.25 -17.52
N ARG A 293 -10.13 -2.26 -17.57
CA ARG A 293 -10.91 -3.28 -18.32
C ARG A 293 -10.74 -3.15 -19.82
N GLU A 294 -10.62 -1.93 -20.35
CA GLU A 294 -10.29 -1.72 -21.77
C GLU A 294 -8.90 -2.25 -22.11
N ASP A 295 -7.92 -2.05 -21.22
CA ASP A 295 -6.56 -2.58 -21.37
C ASP A 295 -6.52 -4.12 -21.21
N LEU A 296 -7.44 -4.72 -20.43
CA LEU A 296 -7.50 -6.14 -20.12
C LEU A 296 -8.90 -6.71 -20.44
N PRO A 297 -9.29 -6.81 -21.73
CA PRO A 297 -10.67 -7.13 -22.13
C PRO A 297 -11.14 -8.52 -21.73
N GLU A 298 -10.22 -9.48 -21.54
CA GLU A 298 -10.53 -10.85 -21.11
C GLU A 298 -10.71 -10.99 -19.58
N ALA A 299 -10.48 -9.91 -18.83
CA ALA A 299 -10.65 -9.94 -17.38
C ALA A 299 -12.11 -10.09 -16.98
N ALA A 300 -12.36 -10.91 -15.97
CA ALA A 300 -13.66 -10.93 -15.30
C ALA A 300 -13.92 -9.55 -14.67
N TRP A 301 -15.10 -8.98 -14.88
CA TRP A 301 -15.48 -7.65 -14.44
C TRP A 301 -16.62 -7.68 -13.45
N VAL A 302 -16.40 -7.15 -12.25
CA VAL A 302 -17.41 -7.09 -11.18
C VAL A 302 -17.50 -5.67 -10.63
N VAL A 303 -18.70 -5.12 -10.56
CA VAL A 303 -18.97 -3.82 -9.93
C VAL A 303 -19.92 -4.02 -8.75
N MET A 304 -19.48 -3.64 -7.55
CA MET A 304 -20.27 -3.74 -6.32
C MET A 304 -21.01 -2.41 -6.08
N SER A 305 -22.34 -2.43 -6.17
CA SER A 305 -23.18 -1.24 -5.98
C SER A 305 -23.30 -0.87 -4.51
N GLY A 306 -23.24 0.44 -4.18
CA GLY A 306 -23.32 0.93 -2.80
C GLY A 306 -22.04 0.72 -2.00
N ILE A 307 -20.92 0.38 -2.66
CA ILE A 307 -19.63 0.07 -2.07
C ILE A 307 -18.61 1.11 -2.52
N GLY A 308 -17.79 1.59 -1.59
CA GLY A 308 -16.70 2.53 -1.82
C GLY A 308 -15.38 1.83 -2.12
N HIS A 309 -14.29 2.38 -1.58
CA HIS A 309 -12.91 1.99 -1.88
C HIS A 309 -12.43 0.70 -1.18
N VAL A 310 -13.16 0.17 -0.20
CA VAL A 310 -12.71 -0.96 0.64
C VAL A 310 -13.75 -2.08 0.70
N PRO A 311 -14.07 -2.73 -0.44
CA PRO A 311 -15.17 -3.69 -0.54
C PRO A 311 -15.06 -4.87 0.42
N PHE A 312 -13.85 -5.29 0.78
CA PHE A 312 -13.60 -6.36 1.75
C PHE A 312 -13.90 -5.94 3.22
N GLU A 313 -14.15 -4.67 3.47
CA GLU A 313 -14.63 -4.13 4.76
C GLU A 313 -16.12 -3.76 4.72
N GLU A 314 -16.59 -3.23 3.58
CA GLU A 314 -17.93 -2.69 3.43
C GLU A 314 -18.99 -3.77 3.19
N ASP A 315 -18.66 -4.80 2.40
CA ASP A 315 -19.53 -5.96 2.13
C ASP A 315 -18.69 -7.24 2.05
N VAL A 316 -18.32 -7.77 3.21
CA VAL A 316 -17.54 -9.01 3.31
C VAL A 316 -18.20 -10.19 2.58
N PRO A 317 -19.53 -10.48 2.73
CA PRO A 317 -20.15 -11.56 2.02
C PRO A 317 -20.15 -11.37 0.48
N GLY A 318 -20.46 -10.17 0.00
CA GLY A 318 -20.45 -9.84 -1.43
C GLY A 318 -19.05 -9.97 -2.01
N PHE A 319 -18.03 -9.47 -1.30
CA PHE A 319 -16.63 -9.60 -1.70
C PHE A 319 -16.19 -11.07 -1.79
N ILE A 320 -16.50 -11.89 -0.77
CA ILE A 320 -16.18 -13.32 -0.76
C ILE A 320 -16.88 -14.06 -1.89
N ASN A 321 -18.14 -13.71 -2.20
CA ASN A 321 -18.86 -14.32 -3.32
C ASN A 321 -18.23 -13.95 -4.67
N ALA A 322 -17.86 -12.70 -4.87
CA ALA A 322 -17.25 -12.24 -6.12
C ALA A 322 -15.85 -12.82 -6.33
N VAL A 323 -14.95 -12.60 -5.37
CA VAL A 323 -13.55 -13.07 -5.45
C VAL A 323 -13.50 -14.59 -5.39
N GLY A 324 -14.22 -15.22 -4.44
CA GLY A 324 -14.23 -16.66 -4.27
C GLY A 324 -14.84 -17.38 -5.49
N GLY A 325 -15.92 -16.84 -6.06
CA GLY A 325 -16.52 -17.39 -7.29
C GLY A 325 -15.54 -17.35 -8.48
N TRP A 326 -14.76 -16.27 -8.63
CA TRP A 326 -13.72 -16.21 -9.64
C TRP A 326 -12.57 -17.20 -9.33
N LEU A 327 -12.10 -17.27 -8.09
CA LEU A 327 -11.06 -18.21 -7.68
C LEU A 327 -11.44 -19.67 -7.93
N ASP A 328 -12.71 -20.03 -7.78
CA ASP A 328 -13.22 -21.39 -8.06
C ASP A 328 -13.09 -21.76 -9.56
N THR A 329 -13.01 -20.77 -10.47
CA THR A 329 -12.79 -21.00 -11.91
C THR A 329 -11.34 -21.32 -12.27
N LEU A 330 -10.40 -21.12 -11.33
CA LEU A 330 -8.96 -21.34 -11.54
C LEU A 330 -8.47 -22.73 -11.14
N ARG A 331 -9.37 -23.60 -10.68
CA ARG A 331 -9.08 -24.92 -10.10
C ARG A 331 -9.46 -26.06 -11.01
#